data_b9490595cec17c32effb7cd8dd423ba4
#
_entry.id   b9490595cec17c32effb7cd8dd423ba4
#
_cell.length_a   1.000
_cell.length_b   1.000
_cell.length_c   1.000
_cell.angle_alpha   90.00
_cell.angle_beta   90.00
_cell.angle_gamma   90.00
#
_symmetry.space_group_name_H-M   'P 1'
#
loop_
_entity.id
_entity.type
_entity.pdbx_description
1 polymer ?
#
loop_
_entity_poly.entity_id
_entity_poly.type
_entity_poly.pdbx_seq_one_letter_code
_entity_poly.pdbx_strand_id
1 'polypeptide(L)'
;MQTEALIAGLLPMLKELTVGDCSIALAGSRATKTDDAISDLDLYLYFEEMKPQNEICAQLLPVAEAGKDYYVSKNFMSEPYGGAINFSYCGVPVEVTAKPRGKLLRGVEQCLAGEFEIIPQTWTSNGYYSFICLSELSFVRPLWDPDGYLHMQQERIRVYPEKLRRSILSCFFERASTWIGNFHYDSAVRRGDYLFTAPIVLHTVLDMAQVLFALNRVYFTGDKRLEAALCALPYCPPLLLDNLPLLLQAAPDAAVLRKQQEILTLVHAMLREKIKE
;
A
#
# COMPACT_ATOMS: atom_id res chain seq x y z
N MET A 1 -17.52 -12.85 15.82
CA MET A 1 -18.49 -13.23 14.75
C MET A 1 -17.71 -13.57 13.50
N GLN A 2 -18.15 -14.56 12.74
CA GLN A 2 -17.43 -14.93 11.51
C GLN A 2 -17.56 -13.81 10.45
N THR A 3 -16.50 -13.55 9.72
CA THR A 3 -16.43 -12.51 8.66
C THR A 3 -17.59 -12.59 7.68
N GLU A 4 -17.98 -13.79 7.26
CA GLU A 4 -19.09 -14.02 6.31
C GLU A 4 -20.45 -13.54 6.85
N ALA A 5 -20.70 -13.68 8.16
CA ALA A 5 -21.94 -13.19 8.77
C ALA A 5 -22.00 -11.65 8.80
N LEU A 6 -20.88 -10.99 9.08
CA LEU A 6 -20.78 -9.53 9.02
C LEU A 6 -21.03 -9.01 7.60
N ILE A 7 -20.40 -9.64 6.62
CA ILE A 7 -20.56 -9.29 5.20
C ILE A 7 -22.03 -9.47 4.77
N ALA A 8 -22.64 -10.61 5.10
CA ALA A 8 -24.03 -10.88 4.73
C ALA A 8 -25.01 -9.84 5.28
N GLY A 9 -24.76 -9.35 6.51
CA GLY A 9 -25.57 -8.29 7.12
C GLY A 9 -25.38 -6.91 6.50
N LEU A 10 -24.17 -6.59 6.03
CA LEU A 10 -23.84 -5.28 5.50
C LEU A 10 -24.08 -5.14 3.98
N LEU A 11 -23.91 -6.22 3.22
CA LEU A 11 -23.92 -6.18 1.77
C LEU A 11 -25.20 -5.57 1.14
N PRO A 12 -26.42 -5.83 1.64
CA PRO A 12 -27.62 -5.21 1.10
C PRO A 12 -27.59 -3.68 1.22
N MET A 13 -27.19 -3.17 2.38
CA MET A 13 -27.11 -1.73 2.64
C MET A 13 -26.00 -1.07 1.80
N LEU A 14 -24.85 -1.71 1.68
CA LEU A 14 -23.72 -1.15 0.90
C LEU A 14 -24.05 -0.96 -0.58
N LYS A 15 -24.87 -1.85 -1.17
CA LYS A 15 -25.34 -1.71 -2.55
C LYS A 15 -26.20 -0.46 -2.77
N GLU A 16 -26.89 -0.02 -1.73
CA GLU A 16 -27.78 1.13 -1.76
C GLU A 16 -27.05 2.48 -1.58
N LEU A 17 -25.72 2.48 -1.34
CA LEU A 17 -24.94 3.71 -1.15
C LEU A 17 -24.61 4.42 -2.47
N THR A 18 -24.80 3.76 -3.60
CA THR A 18 -24.47 4.27 -4.94
C THR A 18 -25.70 4.59 -5.76
N VAL A 19 -25.50 5.39 -6.79
CA VAL A 19 -26.48 5.56 -7.89
C VAL A 19 -26.05 4.61 -9.02
N GLY A 20 -26.93 3.66 -9.36
CA GLY A 20 -26.61 2.63 -10.36
C GLY A 20 -25.70 1.49 -9.83
N ASP A 21 -25.09 0.77 -10.76
CA ASP A 21 -24.32 -0.42 -10.44
C ASP A 21 -23.02 -0.12 -9.71
N CYS A 22 -22.67 -1.02 -8.77
CA CYS A 22 -21.41 -0.97 -8.04
C CYS A 22 -20.79 -2.37 -7.95
N SER A 23 -19.51 -2.42 -7.64
CA SER A 23 -18.84 -3.65 -7.21
C SER A 23 -18.34 -3.50 -5.78
N ILE A 24 -18.45 -4.57 -4.99
CA ILE A 24 -18.03 -4.58 -3.58
C ILE A 24 -17.07 -5.74 -3.39
N ALA A 25 -15.97 -5.48 -2.70
CA ALA A 25 -14.97 -6.48 -2.40
C ALA A 25 -14.54 -6.45 -0.92
N LEU A 26 -14.19 -7.61 -0.39
CA LEU A 26 -13.46 -7.73 0.87
C LEU A 26 -12.01 -7.37 0.61
N ALA A 27 -11.44 -6.55 1.48
CA ALA A 27 -10.06 -6.07 1.42
C ALA A 27 -9.31 -6.36 2.74
N GLY A 28 -8.14 -5.78 2.89
CA GLY A 28 -7.35 -5.81 4.12
C GLY A 28 -6.93 -7.20 4.58
N SER A 29 -6.70 -7.33 5.88
CA SER A 29 -6.18 -8.55 6.49
C SER A 29 -7.12 -9.74 6.34
N ARG A 30 -8.46 -9.50 6.35
CA ARG A 30 -9.46 -10.56 6.17
C ARG A 30 -9.50 -11.13 4.75
N ALA A 31 -9.19 -10.32 3.73
CA ALA A 31 -9.06 -10.80 2.36
C ALA A 31 -7.81 -11.68 2.19
N THR A 32 -6.71 -11.30 2.83
CA THR A 32 -5.42 -12.02 2.78
C THR A 32 -5.30 -13.16 3.80
N LYS A 33 -6.31 -13.36 4.66
CA LYS A 33 -6.33 -14.37 5.73
C LYS A 33 -5.18 -14.19 6.74
N THR A 34 -4.83 -12.94 7.02
CA THR A 34 -3.82 -12.54 8.01
C THR A 34 -4.44 -11.77 9.19
N ASP A 35 -5.78 -11.82 9.30
CA ASP A 35 -6.56 -11.17 10.34
C ASP A 35 -6.35 -11.81 11.72
N ASP A 36 -6.54 -11.00 12.74
CA ASP A 36 -6.49 -11.37 14.16
C ASP A 36 -7.75 -10.86 14.89
N ALA A 37 -7.78 -11.02 16.21
CA ALA A 37 -8.95 -10.68 17.04
C ALA A 37 -9.29 -9.18 17.06
N ILE A 38 -8.35 -8.31 16.73
CA ILE A 38 -8.52 -6.84 16.70
C ILE A 38 -8.63 -6.27 15.29
N SER A 39 -8.62 -7.13 14.27
CA SER A 39 -8.69 -6.70 12.88
C SER A 39 -10.06 -6.15 12.54
N ASP A 40 -10.09 -4.99 11.91
CA ASP A 40 -11.24 -4.37 11.30
C ASP A 40 -11.81 -5.17 10.12
N LEU A 41 -12.94 -4.73 9.60
CA LEU A 41 -13.53 -5.24 8.38
C LEU A 41 -13.34 -4.20 7.25
N ASP A 42 -12.35 -4.43 6.42
CA ASP A 42 -12.06 -3.58 5.26
C ASP A 42 -12.91 -4.00 4.06
N LEU A 43 -13.68 -3.06 3.52
CA LEU A 43 -14.50 -3.25 2.32
C LEU A 43 -14.16 -2.18 1.29
N TYR A 44 -14.05 -2.57 0.04
CA TYR A 44 -13.91 -1.63 -1.08
C TYR A 44 -15.20 -1.58 -1.88
N LEU A 45 -15.71 -0.36 -2.07
CA LEU A 45 -16.91 -0.06 -2.85
C LEU A 45 -16.50 0.68 -4.13
N TYR A 46 -16.61 0.02 -5.27
CA TYR A 46 -16.28 0.59 -6.57
C TYR A 46 -17.55 1.09 -7.25
N PHE A 47 -17.57 2.37 -7.61
CA PHE A 47 -18.78 3.07 -8.04
C PHE A 47 -18.52 4.01 -9.23
N GLU A 48 -19.59 4.34 -9.96
CA GLU A 48 -19.60 5.47 -10.92
C GLU A 48 -20.06 6.76 -10.23
N GLU A 49 -21.11 6.67 -9.40
CA GLU A 49 -21.67 7.81 -8.66
C GLU A 49 -22.11 7.37 -7.25
N MET A 50 -21.71 8.13 -6.24
CA MET A 50 -22.16 7.95 -4.86
C MET A 50 -23.40 8.78 -4.57
N LYS A 51 -24.30 8.26 -3.73
CA LYS A 51 -25.40 9.07 -3.17
C LYS A 51 -24.84 10.24 -2.35
N PRO A 52 -25.60 11.33 -2.17
CA PRO A 52 -25.23 12.43 -1.31
C PRO A 52 -24.93 11.99 0.12
N GLN A 53 -23.96 12.63 0.78
CA GLN A 53 -23.52 12.28 2.13
C GLN A 53 -24.66 12.12 3.14
N ASN A 54 -25.66 13.03 3.10
CA ASN A 54 -26.82 12.99 4.00
C ASN A 54 -27.67 11.73 3.80
N GLU A 55 -27.83 11.25 2.58
CA GLU A 55 -28.55 10.01 2.27
C GLU A 55 -27.75 8.79 2.74
N ILE A 56 -26.44 8.78 2.53
CA ILE A 56 -25.55 7.73 3.04
C ILE A 56 -25.62 7.68 4.57
N CYS A 57 -25.53 8.82 5.25
CA CYS A 57 -25.66 8.89 6.70
C CYS A 57 -27.02 8.35 7.19
N ALA A 58 -28.11 8.68 6.50
CA ALA A 58 -29.45 8.18 6.84
C ALA A 58 -29.57 6.64 6.70
N GLN A 59 -28.91 6.06 5.69
CA GLN A 59 -28.88 4.61 5.47
C GLN A 59 -27.99 3.87 6.49
N LEU A 60 -26.94 4.51 6.99
CA LEU A 60 -26.04 3.93 8.00
C LEU A 60 -26.65 3.95 9.41
N LEU A 61 -27.49 4.94 9.76
CA LEU A 61 -28.04 5.11 11.11
C LEU A 61 -28.68 3.83 11.71
N PRO A 62 -29.42 2.98 10.96
CA PRO A 62 -30.03 1.78 11.51
C PRO A 62 -29.04 0.65 11.81
N VAL A 63 -27.84 0.67 11.22
CA VAL A 63 -26.87 -0.43 11.27
C VAL A 63 -25.58 -0.03 12.00
N ALA A 64 -25.20 1.25 11.98
CA ALA A 64 -24.00 1.74 12.63
C ALA A 64 -24.23 1.87 14.14
N GLU A 65 -23.32 1.28 14.91
CA GLU A 65 -23.29 1.49 16.36
C GLU A 65 -22.80 2.91 16.68
N ALA A 66 -23.40 3.54 17.70
CA ALA A 66 -22.94 4.84 18.18
C ALA A 66 -21.51 4.71 18.74
N GLY A 67 -20.54 5.37 18.14
CA GLY A 67 -19.15 5.26 18.55
C GLY A 67 -18.26 6.39 18.00
N LYS A 68 -17.00 6.38 18.42
CA LYS A 68 -16.01 7.40 18.09
C LYS A 68 -15.52 7.34 16.64
N ASP A 69 -15.73 6.23 15.95
CA ASP A 69 -15.15 5.96 14.64
C ASP A 69 -16.12 6.21 13.48
N TYR A 70 -17.27 6.85 13.77
CA TYR A 70 -18.24 7.19 12.73
C TYR A 70 -17.74 8.34 11.87
N TYR A 71 -17.50 8.06 10.60
CA TYR A 71 -17.07 9.04 9.62
C TYR A 71 -17.64 8.74 8.24
N VAL A 72 -18.12 9.76 7.55
CA VAL A 72 -18.55 9.68 6.15
C VAL A 72 -17.92 10.83 5.39
N SER A 73 -17.17 10.55 4.35
CA SER A 73 -16.55 11.56 3.49
C SER A 73 -17.58 12.51 2.88
N LYS A 74 -17.24 13.78 2.79
CA LYS A 74 -18.02 14.79 2.03
C LYS A 74 -17.78 14.69 0.53
N ASN A 75 -16.60 14.20 0.13
CA ASN A 75 -16.20 14.06 -1.24
C ASN A 75 -15.64 12.65 -1.47
N PHE A 76 -16.31 11.90 -2.31
CA PHE A 76 -15.89 10.54 -2.71
C PHE A 76 -14.98 10.51 -3.94
N MET A 77 -14.71 11.69 -4.52
CA MET A 77 -13.79 11.84 -5.66
C MET A 77 -12.42 12.37 -5.25
N SER A 78 -12.11 12.45 -3.94
CA SER A 78 -10.83 12.97 -3.44
C SER A 78 -9.64 12.06 -3.83
N GLU A 79 -8.48 12.69 -3.99
CA GLU A 79 -7.24 11.98 -4.27
C GLU A 79 -6.56 11.54 -2.96
N PRO A 80 -5.80 10.45 -3.01
CA PRO A 80 -5.63 9.51 -4.13
C PRO A 80 -6.70 8.40 -4.16
N TYR A 81 -7.41 8.13 -3.07
CA TYR A 81 -8.23 6.93 -2.92
C TYR A 81 -9.71 7.07 -3.27
N GLY A 82 -10.26 8.25 -3.21
CA GLY A 82 -11.71 8.49 -3.21
C GLY A 82 -12.20 8.92 -1.83
N GLY A 83 -13.22 8.26 -1.27
CA GLY A 83 -13.76 8.57 0.04
C GLY A 83 -13.74 7.40 0.99
N ALA A 84 -14.00 7.66 2.28
CA ALA A 84 -14.10 6.66 3.32
C ALA A 84 -15.44 6.75 4.05
N ILE A 85 -15.95 5.60 4.49
CA ILE A 85 -17.10 5.46 5.36
C ILE A 85 -16.67 4.52 6.50
N ASN A 86 -16.56 5.06 7.71
CA ASN A 86 -16.11 4.31 8.88
C ASN A 86 -17.23 4.25 9.91
N PHE A 87 -17.49 3.08 10.47
CA PHE A 87 -18.47 2.86 11.52
C PHE A 87 -18.19 1.54 12.25
N SER A 88 -18.86 1.32 13.37
CA SER A 88 -18.84 0.01 14.05
C SER A 88 -20.11 -0.76 13.74
N TYR A 89 -19.99 -2.07 13.49
CA TYR A 89 -21.09 -2.99 13.26
C TYR A 89 -20.88 -4.29 14.03
N CYS A 90 -21.82 -4.62 14.92
CA CYS A 90 -21.73 -5.79 15.81
C CYS A 90 -20.41 -5.87 16.59
N GLY A 91 -19.95 -4.74 17.10
CA GLY A 91 -18.71 -4.62 17.88
C GLY A 91 -17.42 -4.70 17.05
N VAL A 92 -17.52 -4.70 15.72
CA VAL A 92 -16.35 -4.73 14.82
C VAL A 92 -16.24 -3.40 14.08
N PRO A 93 -15.05 -2.75 14.08
CA PRO A 93 -14.80 -1.60 13.23
C PRO A 93 -14.93 -1.98 11.75
N VAL A 94 -15.64 -1.17 10.98
CA VAL A 94 -15.82 -1.34 9.53
C VAL A 94 -15.27 -0.11 8.83
N GLU A 95 -14.38 -0.33 7.87
CA GLU A 95 -13.88 0.67 6.96
C GLU A 95 -14.32 0.37 5.54
N VAL A 96 -15.12 1.26 4.94
CA VAL A 96 -15.50 1.17 3.54
C VAL A 96 -14.75 2.23 2.76
N THR A 97 -13.76 1.83 1.98
CA THR A 97 -13.08 2.72 1.04
C THR A 97 -13.87 2.77 -0.26
N ALA A 98 -14.47 3.93 -0.55
CA ALA A 98 -15.24 4.16 -1.77
C ALA A 98 -14.30 4.63 -2.89
N LYS A 99 -14.20 3.83 -3.96
CA LYS A 99 -13.26 3.99 -5.07
C LYS A 99 -13.99 4.24 -6.39
N PRO A 100 -13.82 5.43 -7.01
CA PRO A 100 -14.40 5.68 -8.33
C PRO A 100 -13.85 4.69 -9.39
N ARG A 101 -14.72 4.00 -10.11
CA ARG A 101 -14.33 3.03 -11.15
C ARG A 101 -13.43 3.66 -12.21
N GLY A 102 -13.75 4.87 -12.65
CA GLY A 102 -12.95 5.60 -13.63
C GLY A 102 -11.53 5.92 -13.15
N LYS A 103 -11.31 6.13 -11.83
CA LYS A 103 -9.95 6.30 -11.27
C LYS A 103 -9.18 4.99 -11.27
N LEU A 104 -9.80 3.91 -10.82
CA LEU A 104 -9.15 2.60 -10.84
C LEU A 104 -8.75 2.23 -12.27
N LEU A 105 -9.65 2.41 -13.24
CA LEU A 105 -9.37 2.10 -14.64
C LEU A 105 -8.15 2.88 -15.16
N ARG A 106 -8.11 4.21 -14.94
CA ARG A 106 -6.95 5.03 -15.33
C ARG A 106 -5.67 4.59 -14.64
N GLY A 107 -5.72 4.31 -13.33
CA GLY A 107 -4.56 3.83 -12.58
C GLY A 107 -4.01 2.52 -13.13
N VAL A 108 -4.89 1.57 -13.45
CA VAL A 108 -4.52 0.30 -14.09
C VAL A 108 -3.88 0.56 -15.46
N GLU A 109 -4.46 1.41 -16.29
CA GLU A 109 -3.94 1.74 -17.63
C GLU A 109 -2.57 2.39 -17.57
N GLN A 110 -2.37 3.38 -16.70
CA GLN A 110 -1.07 4.01 -16.46
C GLN A 110 -0.02 2.98 -16.03
N CYS A 111 -0.35 2.13 -15.05
CA CYS A 111 0.58 1.10 -14.59
C CYS A 111 0.92 0.09 -15.70
N LEU A 112 -0.05 -0.32 -16.52
CA LEU A 112 0.20 -1.20 -17.68
C LEU A 112 1.07 -0.52 -18.74
N ALA A 113 0.99 0.80 -18.87
CA ALA A 113 1.89 1.60 -19.71
C ALA A 113 3.30 1.78 -19.11
N GLY A 114 3.48 1.47 -17.81
CA GLY A 114 4.72 1.66 -17.06
C GLY A 114 4.80 3.03 -16.39
N GLU A 115 3.69 3.72 -16.26
CA GLU A 115 3.61 5.05 -15.66
C GLU A 115 3.10 4.94 -14.22
N PHE A 116 3.69 5.72 -13.32
CA PHE A 116 3.22 5.86 -11.94
C PHE A 116 3.67 7.18 -11.34
N GLU A 117 3.03 7.56 -10.24
CA GLU A 117 3.32 8.76 -9.48
C GLU A 117 3.64 8.41 -8.02
N ILE A 118 4.49 9.23 -7.40
CA ILE A 118 4.73 9.23 -5.96
C ILE A 118 4.10 10.51 -5.41
N ILE A 119 2.97 10.37 -4.71
CA ILE A 119 2.18 11.49 -4.22
C ILE A 119 2.50 11.71 -2.73
N PRO A 120 3.01 12.88 -2.32
CA PRO A 120 3.25 13.17 -0.92
C PRO A 120 1.96 13.06 -0.11
N GLN A 121 2.00 12.30 0.99
CA GLN A 121 0.88 12.14 1.91
C GLN A 121 1.38 12.14 3.36
N THR A 122 0.55 12.60 4.29
CA THR A 122 0.89 12.65 5.71
C THR A 122 0.72 11.33 6.45
N TRP A 123 -0.05 10.41 5.88
CA TRP A 123 -0.38 9.10 6.45
C TRP A 123 0.45 7.94 5.89
N THR A 124 1.41 8.22 5.02
CA THR A 124 2.39 7.25 4.51
C THR A 124 3.82 7.71 4.82
N SER A 125 4.70 6.77 5.12
CA SER A 125 6.09 7.08 5.50
C SER A 125 6.92 7.64 4.34
N ASN A 126 6.63 7.23 3.11
CA ASN A 126 7.45 7.55 1.93
C ASN A 126 6.63 8.06 0.73
N GLY A 127 5.42 8.56 0.98
CA GLY A 127 4.45 8.96 -0.02
C GLY A 127 3.57 7.80 -0.50
N TYR A 128 2.48 8.15 -1.15
CA TYR A 128 1.58 7.20 -1.79
C TYR A 128 2.07 6.87 -3.19
N TYR A 129 2.23 5.60 -3.51
CA TYR A 129 2.60 5.12 -4.84
C TYR A 129 1.34 4.77 -5.61
N SER A 130 1.08 5.42 -6.74
CA SER A 130 -0.14 5.19 -7.51
C SER A 130 -0.29 3.74 -8.00
N PHE A 131 0.80 3.00 -8.16
CA PHE A 131 0.76 1.57 -8.53
C PHE A 131 0.23 0.64 -7.41
N ILE A 132 -0.01 1.15 -6.19
CA ILE A 132 -0.61 0.34 -5.12
C ILE A 132 -2.04 -0.11 -5.48
N CYS A 133 -2.70 0.59 -6.41
CA CYS A 133 -4.00 0.17 -6.93
C CYS A 133 -3.97 -1.23 -7.55
N LEU A 134 -2.85 -1.64 -8.17
CA LEU A 134 -2.69 -3.01 -8.69
C LEU A 134 -2.54 -4.02 -7.57
N SER A 135 -1.78 -3.67 -6.52
CA SER A 135 -1.65 -4.50 -5.34
C SER A 135 -3.00 -4.76 -4.70
N GLU A 136 -3.73 -3.68 -4.38
CA GLU A 136 -5.07 -3.77 -3.78
C GLU A 136 -5.99 -4.65 -4.63
N LEU A 137 -6.03 -4.40 -5.94
CA LEU A 137 -6.84 -5.17 -6.87
C LEU A 137 -6.44 -6.66 -6.91
N SER A 138 -5.16 -6.99 -6.72
CA SER A 138 -4.66 -8.36 -6.78
C SER A 138 -5.13 -9.25 -5.62
N PHE A 139 -5.38 -8.67 -4.43
CA PHE A 139 -5.75 -9.44 -3.24
C PHE A 139 -7.21 -9.28 -2.82
N VAL A 140 -7.95 -8.28 -3.32
CA VAL A 140 -9.36 -8.13 -2.95
C VAL A 140 -10.19 -9.32 -3.43
N ARG A 141 -11.15 -9.72 -2.60
CA ARG A 141 -12.10 -10.79 -2.90
C ARG A 141 -13.45 -10.18 -3.28
N PRO A 142 -13.88 -10.27 -4.54
CA PRO A 142 -15.20 -9.79 -4.93
C PRO A 142 -16.32 -10.44 -4.11
N LEU A 143 -17.22 -9.61 -3.57
CA LEU A 143 -18.42 -10.02 -2.83
C LEU A 143 -19.68 -9.76 -3.66
N TRP A 144 -19.66 -8.71 -4.46
CA TRP A 144 -20.69 -8.29 -5.38
C TRP A 144 -20.04 -7.67 -6.61
N ASP A 145 -20.23 -8.26 -7.77
CA ASP A 145 -19.62 -7.81 -9.04
C ASP A 145 -20.54 -8.21 -10.21
N PRO A 146 -21.75 -7.60 -10.30
CA PRO A 146 -22.80 -8.06 -11.20
C PRO A 146 -22.45 -7.94 -12.68
N ASP A 147 -21.63 -6.94 -13.04
CA ASP A 147 -21.15 -6.66 -14.40
C ASP A 147 -19.74 -7.24 -14.68
N GLY A 148 -19.13 -7.93 -13.71
CA GLY A 148 -17.81 -8.52 -13.83
C GLY A 148 -16.67 -7.49 -13.89
N TYR A 149 -16.92 -6.26 -13.48
CA TYR A 149 -15.94 -5.18 -13.54
C TYR A 149 -14.64 -5.51 -12.80
N LEU A 150 -14.73 -5.96 -11.54
CA LEU A 150 -13.55 -6.31 -10.74
C LEU A 150 -12.81 -7.51 -11.34
N HIS A 151 -13.55 -8.53 -11.74
CA HIS A 151 -12.96 -9.71 -12.35
C HIS A 151 -12.18 -9.33 -13.62
N MET A 152 -12.74 -8.50 -14.47
CA MET A 152 -12.07 -8.01 -15.68
C MET A 152 -10.78 -7.25 -15.36
N GLN A 153 -10.79 -6.37 -14.34
CA GLN A 153 -9.59 -5.64 -13.95
C GLN A 153 -8.52 -6.57 -13.33
N GLN A 154 -8.93 -7.56 -12.51
CA GLN A 154 -8.02 -8.56 -11.95
C GLN A 154 -7.33 -9.40 -13.03
N GLU A 155 -8.05 -9.82 -14.06
CA GLU A 155 -7.45 -10.55 -15.19
C GLU A 155 -6.39 -9.71 -15.94
N ARG A 156 -6.60 -8.40 -16.10
CA ARG A 156 -5.62 -7.50 -16.75
C ARG A 156 -4.28 -7.43 -16.02
N ILE A 157 -4.28 -7.63 -14.72
CA ILE A 157 -3.09 -7.54 -13.86
C ILE A 157 -2.61 -8.89 -13.34
N ARG A 158 -3.21 -10.00 -13.78
CA ARG A 158 -2.83 -11.35 -13.34
C ARG A 158 -1.37 -11.67 -13.60
N VAL A 159 -0.79 -11.12 -14.67
CA VAL A 159 0.63 -11.13 -14.95
C VAL A 159 1.21 -9.76 -14.60
N TYR A 160 2.24 -9.75 -13.77
CA TYR A 160 2.91 -8.51 -13.36
C TYR A 160 3.39 -7.71 -14.58
N PRO A 161 3.01 -6.42 -14.74
CA PRO A 161 3.31 -5.66 -15.94
C PRO A 161 4.82 -5.37 -16.10
N GLU A 162 5.43 -5.87 -17.15
CA GLU A 162 6.89 -5.74 -17.35
C GLU A 162 7.33 -4.28 -17.58
N LYS A 163 6.49 -3.44 -18.18
CA LYS A 163 6.78 -2.00 -18.30
C LYS A 163 6.83 -1.33 -16.93
N LEU A 164 5.84 -1.61 -16.06
CA LEU A 164 5.82 -1.11 -14.69
C LEU A 164 7.04 -1.58 -13.91
N ARG A 165 7.39 -2.88 -14.03
CA ARG A 165 8.59 -3.43 -13.42
C ARG A 165 9.83 -2.61 -13.75
N ARG A 166 10.07 -2.35 -15.04
CA ARG A 166 11.23 -1.57 -15.49
C ARG A 166 11.23 -0.15 -14.93
N SER A 167 10.08 0.51 -14.94
CA SER A 167 9.95 1.88 -14.41
C SER A 167 10.20 1.93 -12.91
N ILE A 168 9.67 0.97 -12.12
CA ILE A 168 9.93 0.87 -10.68
C ILE A 168 11.41 0.61 -10.43
N LEU A 169 12.01 -0.37 -11.13
CA LEU A 169 13.43 -0.67 -10.98
C LEU A 169 14.30 0.56 -11.28
N SER A 170 14.04 1.25 -12.39
CA SER A 170 14.80 2.45 -12.77
C SER A 170 14.66 3.55 -11.71
N CYS A 171 13.43 3.91 -11.36
CA CYS A 171 13.14 5.02 -10.45
C CYS A 171 13.72 4.77 -9.05
N PHE A 172 13.38 3.65 -8.44
CA PHE A 172 13.73 3.40 -7.05
C PHE A 172 15.20 2.96 -6.88
N PHE A 173 15.79 2.30 -7.87
CA PHE A 173 17.23 2.03 -7.84
C PHE A 173 18.06 3.31 -7.99
N GLU A 174 17.66 4.26 -8.83
CA GLU A 174 18.29 5.57 -8.94
C GLU A 174 18.19 6.34 -7.62
N ARG A 175 17.02 6.38 -6.99
CA ARG A 175 16.80 7.01 -5.68
C ARG A 175 17.69 6.38 -4.61
N ALA A 176 17.70 5.05 -4.51
CA ALA A 176 18.57 4.32 -3.58
C ALA A 176 20.07 4.56 -3.85
N SER A 177 20.45 4.86 -5.09
CA SER A 177 21.84 5.14 -5.49
C SER A 177 22.30 6.54 -5.06
N THR A 178 21.41 7.49 -4.82
CA THR A 178 21.72 8.91 -4.59
C THR A 178 22.74 9.12 -3.48
N TRP A 179 22.65 8.33 -2.41
CA TRP A 179 23.50 8.47 -1.23
C TRP A 179 24.65 7.45 -1.20
N ILE A 180 24.71 6.49 -2.12
CA ILE A 180 25.80 5.52 -2.19
C ILE A 180 27.05 6.19 -2.76
N GLY A 181 28.11 6.25 -1.96
CA GLY A 181 29.35 6.95 -2.32
C GLY A 181 29.25 8.47 -2.30
N ASN A 182 28.19 9.05 -1.75
CA ASN A 182 27.99 10.49 -1.67
C ASN A 182 28.84 11.10 -0.54
N PHE A 183 29.65 12.10 -0.88
CA PHE A 183 30.59 12.69 0.07
C PHE A 183 29.92 13.48 1.21
N HIS A 184 28.72 14.04 1.00
CA HIS A 184 27.97 14.71 2.07
C HIS A 184 27.47 13.70 3.09
N TYR A 185 26.97 12.55 2.63
CA TYR A 185 26.57 11.45 3.51
C TYR A 185 27.76 10.90 4.28
N ASP A 186 28.89 10.64 3.62
CA ASP A 186 30.12 10.18 4.26
C ASP A 186 30.65 11.19 5.32
N SER A 187 30.55 12.49 5.02
CA SER A 187 30.96 13.55 6.00
C SER A 187 30.04 13.57 7.22
N ALA A 188 28.72 13.38 7.05
CA ALA A 188 27.75 13.32 8.13
C ALA A 188 27.97 12.07 9.01
N VAL A 189 28.22 10.93 8.38
CA VAL A 189 28.58 9.68 9.08
C VAL A 189 29.83 9.88 9.95
N ARG A 190 30.88 10.48 9.42
CA ARG A 190 32.14 10.75 10.20
C ARG A 190 31.91 11.68 11.38
N ARG A 191 30.94 12.58 11.29
CA ARG A 191 30.63 13.56 12.38
C ARG A 191 29.62 13.00 13.40
N GLY A 192 29.03 11.82 13.16
CA GLY A 192 27.97 11.28 14.00
C GLY A 192 26.66 12.05 13.88
N ASP A 193 26.40 12.70 12.72
CA ASP A 193 25.18 13.48 12.48
C ASP A 193 24.00 12.56 12.14
N TYR A 194 23.43 11.95 13.19
CA TYR A 194 22.38 10.95 13.02
C TYR A 194 21.04 11.54 12.56
N LEU A 195 20.73 12.81 12.88
CA LEU A 195 19.50 13.44 12.40
C LEU A 195 19.50 13.64 10.87
N PHE A 196 20.67 13.87 10.30
CA PHE A 196 20.82 13.93 8.85
C PHE A 196 20.86 12.54 8.21
N THR A 197 21.54 11.57 8.84
CA THR A 197 21.77 10.25 8.28
C THR A 197 20.56 9.30 8.43
N ALA A 198 19.79 9.39 9.51
CA ALA A 198 18.67 8.50 9.78
C ALA A 198 17.58 8.50 8.67
N PRO A 199 17.07 9.66 8.20
CA PRO A 199 16.13 9.66 7.08
C PRO A 199 16.76 9.12 5.78
N ILE A 200 18.06 9.35 5.54
CA ILE A 200 18.79 8.78 4.39
C ILE A 200 18.73 7.26 4.44
N VAL A 201 19.08 6.66 5.58
CA VAL A 201 19.07 5.20 5.76
C VAL A 201 17.64 4.66 5.55
N LEU A 202 16.65 5.26 6.23
CA LEU A 202 15.25 4.83 6.13
C LEU A 202 14.75 4.88 4.68
N HIS A 203 14.91 6.03 4.01
CA HIS A 203 14.44 6.16 2.62
C HIS A 203 15.18 5.23 1.67
N THR A 204 16.49 5.03 1.86
CA THR A 204 17.26 4.08 1.03
C THR A 204 16.74 2.65 1.21
N VAL A 205 16.44 2.22 2.44
CA VAL A 205 15.85 0.90 2.72
C VAL A 205 14.47 0.76 2.05
N LEU A 206 13.61 1.78 2.15
CA LEU A 206 12.28 1.77 1.55
C LEU A 206 12.35 1.75 0.01
N ASP A 207 13.28 2.48 -0.60
CA ASP A 207 13.52 2.46 -2.04
C ASP A 207 14.07 1.10 -2.50
N MET A 208 14.99 0.50 -1.75
CA MET A 208 15.48 -0.88 -2.00
C MET A 208 14.36 -1.91 -1.88
N ALA A 209 13.40 -1.72 -0.97
CA ALA A 209 12.23 -2.58 -0.86
C ALA A 209 11.40 -2.54 -2.16
N GLN A 210 11.14 -1.37 -2.74
CA GLN A 210 10.42 -1.27 -4.02
C GLN A 210 11.17 -1.99 -5.15
N VAL A 211 12.49 -1.87 -5.20
CA VAL A 211 13.33 -2.63 -6.14
C VAL A 211 13.14 -4.14 -5.95
N LEU A 212 13.13 -4.62 -4.70
CA LEU A 212 12.95 -6.04 -4.39
C LEU A 212 11.58 -6.56 -4.80
N PHE A 213 10.50 -5.83 -4.51
CA PHE A 213 9.16 -6.21 -4.96
C PHE A 213 9.09 -6.32 -6.50
N ALA A 214 9.64 -5.34 -7.21
CA ALA A 214 9.67 -5.35 -8.68
C ALA A 214 10.56 -6.48 -9.26
N LEU A 215 11.71 -6.76 -8.66
CA LEU A 215 12.58 -7.88 -9.06
C LEU A 215 11.84 -9.23 -8.97
N ASN A 216 11.08 -9.42 -7.90
CA ASN A 216 10.31 -10.63 -7.66
C ASN A 216 8.97 -10.68 -8.42
N ARG A 217 8.56 -9.61 -9.12
CA ARG A 217 7.23 -9.49 -9.73
C ARG A 217 6.09 -9.72 -8.72
N VAL A 218 6.28 -9.22 -7.52
CA VAL A 218 5.30 -9.22 -6.43
C VAL A 218 4.78 -7.81 -6.25
N TYR A 219 3.47 -7.64 -6.14
CA TYR A 219 2.88 -6.34 -5.89
C TYR A 219 3.17 -5.87 -4.47
N PHE A 220 3.62 -4.63 -4.33
CA PHE A 220 3.88 -4.02 -3.04
C PHE A 220 2.58 -3.78 -2.26
N THR A 221 2.47 -4.36 -1.08
CA THR A 221 1.23 -4.38 -0.28
C THR A 221 1.07 -3.21 0.70
N GLY A 222 1.96 -2.23 0.64
CA GLY A 222 1.97 -1.08 1.55
C GLY A 222 3.05 -1.14 2.62
N ASP A 223 3.13 -0.09 3.45
CA ASP A 223 4.20 0.06 4.44
C ASP A 223 4.00 -0.82 5.69
N LYS A 224 2.76 -1.24 5.97
CA LYS A 224 2.46 -2.08 7.15
C LYS A 224 3.04 -3.48 6.98
N ARG A 225 3.71 -3.97 8.04
CA ARG A 225 4.32 -5.32 8.07
C ARG A 225 5.35 -5.56 6.94
N LEU A 226 6.05 -4.49 6.51
CA LEU A 226 6.97 -4.54 5.37
C LEU A 226 8.10 -5.57 5.56
N GLU A 227 8.64 -5.71 6.78
CA GLU A 227 9.65 -6.72 7.09
C GLU A 227 9.16 -8.15 6.79
N ALA A 228 7.97 -8.50 7.26
CA ALA A 228 7.37 -9.80 6.98
C ALA A 228 7.13 -10.02 5.47
N ALA A 229 6.72 -8.96 4.76
CA ALA A 229 6.53 -9.02 3.31
C ALA A 229 7.86 -9.21 2.56
N LEU A 230 8.94 -8.55 2.99
CA LEU A 230 10.29 -8.74 2.45
C LEU A 230 10.82 -10.16 2.69
N CYS A 231 10.59 -10.71 3.90
CA CYS A 231 10.96 -12.10 4.23
C CYS A 231 10.23 -13.14 3.37
N ALA A 232 9.03 -12.82 2.89
CA ALA A 232 8.24 -13.71 2.05
C ALA A 232 8.63 -13.66 0.56
N LEU A 233 9.48 -12.72 0.13
CA LEU A 233 9.92 -12.61 -1.27
C LEU A 233 10.81 -13.79 -1.65
N PRO A 234 10.66 -14.35 -2.87
CA PRO A 234 11.56 -15.40 -3.39
C PRO A 234 13.04 -15.00 -3.38
N TYR A 235 13.33 -13.72 -3.62
CA TYR A 235 14.66 -13.15 -3.51
C TYR A 235 14.64 -11.90 -2.64
N CYS A 236 15.33 -11.95 -1.53
CA CYS A 236 15.69 -10.80 -0.71
C CYS A 236 17.09 -11.07 -0.13
N PRO A 237 18.06 -10.14 -0.27
CA PRO A 237 19.39 -10.36 0.27
C PRO A 237 19.36 -10.60 1.79
N PRO A 238 19.88 -11.72 2.33
CA PRO A 238 19.93 -11.93 3.78
C PRO A 238 20.64 -10.79 4.52
N LEU A 239 21.65 -10.21 3.89
CA LEU A 239 22.37 -9.05 4.44
C LEU A 239 21.45 -7.87 4.77
N LEU A 240 20.39 -7.66 3.99
CA LEU A 240 19.39 -6.62 4.29
C LEU A 240 18.53 -7.03 5.49
N LEU A 241 17.93 -8.22 5.44
CA LEU A 241 16.98 -8.70 6.45
C LEU A 241 17.64 -8.83 7.83
N ASP A 242 18.80 -9.47 7.89
CA ASP A 242 19.53 -9.71 9.14
C ASP A 242 20.00 -8.41 9.81
N ASN A 243 20.09 -7.31 9.05
CA ASN A 243 20.57 -6.02 9.54
C ASN A 243 19.48 -4.93 9.60
N LEU A 244 18.20 -5.23 9.35
CA LEU A 244 17.13 -4.23 9.50
C LEU A 244 17.12 -3.57 10.89
N PRO A 245 17.28 -4.30 12.02
CA PRO A 245 17.33 -3.66 13.34
C PRO A 245 18.49 -2.68 13.48
N LEU A 246 19.66 -3.00 12.93
CA LEU A 246 20.81 -2.11 12.93
C LEU A 246 20.61 -0.89 12.01
N LEU A 247 20.07 -1.11 10.81
CA LEU A 247 19.80 -0.03 9.85
C LEU A 247 18.79 0.98 10.37
N LEU A 248 17.78 0.52 11.12
CA LEU A 248 16.73 1.38 11.67
C LEU A 248 17.02 1.87 13.10
N GLN A 249 18.18 1.53 13.65
CA GLN A 249 18.60 1.99 14.95
C GLN A 249 18.98 3.47 14.90
N ALA A 250 18.35 4.30 15.72
CA ALA A 250 18.81 5.66 15.96
C ALA A 250 20.10 5.61 16.78
N ALA A 251 21.20 6.11 16.22
CA ALA A 251 22.50 6.07 16.90
C ALA A 251 23.34 7.31 16.62
N PRO A 252 23.68 8.11 17.65
CA PRO A 252 24.60 9.24 17.51
C PRO A 252 26.08 8.81 17.47
N ASP A 253 26.37 7.55 17.17
CA ASP A 253 27.71 6.98 17.13
C ASP A 253 28.18 6.80 15.68
N ALA A 254 29.28 7.49 15.33
CA ALA A 254 29.87 7.42 14.00
C ALA A 254 30.26 5.99 13.56
N ALA A 255 30.59 5.08 14.49
CA ALA A 255 30.90 3.69 14.14
C ALA A 255 29.65 2.92 13.70
N VAL A 256 28.52 3.13 14.36
CA VAL A 256 27.23 2.55 13.96
C VAL A 256 26.77 3.13 12.63
N LEU A 257 26.82 4.45 12.45
CA LEU A 257 26.45 5.09 11.19
C LEU A 257 27.31 4.60 10.01
N ARG A 258 28.60 4.37 10.23
CA ARG A 258 29.49 3.77 9.23
C ARG A 258 29.07 2.36 8.87
N LYS A 259 28.70 1.57 9.87
CA LYS A 259 28.23 0.20 9.64
C LYS A 259 26.93 0.17 8.82
N GLN A 260 26.00 1.09 9.11
CA GLN A 260 24.77 1.26 8.30
C GLN A 260 25.11 1.63 6.84
N GLN A 261 26.04 2.57 6.62
CA GLN A 261 26.49 2.97 5.30
C GLN A 261 27.14 1.80 4.52
N GLU A 262 27.98 1.00 5.16
CA GLU A 262 28.60 -0.18 4.58
C GLU A 262 27.56 -1.21 4.13
N ILE A 263 26.58 -1.52 4.99
CA ILE A 263 25.52 -2.48 4.68
C ILE A 263 24.69 -1.99 3.48
N LEU A 264 24.26 -0.72 3.47
CA LEU A 264 23.52 -0.15 2.34
C LEU A 264 24.32 -0.25 1.04
N THR A 265 25.61 0.04 1.09
CA THR A 265 26.50 -0.02 -0.08
C THR A 265 26.59 -1.46 -0.63
N LEU A 266 26.74 -2.45 0.26
CA LEU A 266 26.80 -3.86 -0.14
C LEU A 266 25.46 -4.37 -0.70
N VAL A 267 24.34 -4.06 -0.02
CA VAL A 267 23.00 -4.44 -0.50
C VAL A 267 22.72 -3.79 -1.86
N HIS A 268 23.04 -2.50 -2.02
CA HIS A 268 22.91 -1.82 -3.31
C HIS A 268 23.71 -2.50 -4.42
N ALA A 269 24.95 -2.95 -4.15
CA ALA A 269 25.76 -3.67 -5.13
C ALA A 269 25.11 -5.02 -5.50
N MET A 270 24.56 -5.76 -4.53
CA MET A 270 23.83 -7.01 -4.78
C MET A 270 22.60 -6.78 -5.67
N LEU A 271 21.80 -5.74 -5.39
CA LEU A 271 20.64 -5.39 -6.19
C LEU A 271 21.03 -5.00 -7.62
N ARG A 272 22.13 -4.23 -7.79
CA ARG A 272 22.66 -3.85 -9.11
C ARG A 272 22.97 -5.08 -9.97
N GLU A 273 23.62 -6.09 -9.41
CA GLU A 273 23.90 -7.32 -10.15
C GLU A 273 22.62 -8.08 -10.49
N LYS A 274 21.69 -8.17 -9.55
CA LYS A 274 20.42 -8.87 -9.77
C LYS A 274 19.50 -8.20 -10.80
N ILE A 275 19.59 -6.89 -10.96
CA ILE A 275 18.83 -6.16 -12.01
C ILE A 275 19.33 -6.49 -13.42
N LYS A 276 20.63 -6.84 -13.56
CA LYS A 276 21.24 -7.19 -14.86
C LYS A 276 20.87 -8.60 -15.37
N GLU A 277 20.47 -9.49 -14.43
CA GLU A 277 19.95 -10.83 -14.77
C GLU A 277 18.53 -10.77 -15.36
#